data_0ce25ee754bba4fd51e39abd02777550
#
_entry.id   0ce25ee754bba4fd51e39abd02777550
#
_cell.length_a   1.000
_cell.length_b   1.000
_cell.length_c   1.000
_cell.angle_alpha   90.00
_cell.angle_beta   90.00
_cell.angle_gamma   90.00
#
_symmetry.space_group_name_H-M   'P 1'
#
loop_
_entity.id
_entity.type
_entity.pdbx_description
1 polymer ?
#
loop_
_entity_poly.entity_id
_entity_poly.type
_entity_poly.pdbx_seq_one_letter_code
_entity_poly.pdbx_strand_id
1 'polypeptide(L)'
;SEKQENVLWNENIDWKLIAPYVTGDSIGGFLKGETYYFNGGYASESGSWTWGITGGYRASHNYRDKDPRPRNTASDLSFALGAGYRLGTYRLGVSADFRLYQQKSEISFLADKGSTSVYHMLGLGMDYVRFAGNQTGTKHQGIRWGGSIGILPVDTEKGISATVSIDRMSMDKKLSNANNLTLLELNTTDLKGNVTWMRELQQAEHLAVKLDAGYIVRKGMENIYGEAGGSSYGALISTSPGMKVTNSRIAVSGLWEKLLTDKGVWGGAIVPNIIYHRLETDYNAVSRFVHLSVLESSLRARLLYQKRLLRLTAEANGGYYANLSAEYSLPGLNTAKSSAQTLLANIDYLSDSYSMVGIRLQGDYPIMKQYNLSLSVQWQAAYYKKCGT
;
A
#
# COMPACT_ATOMS: atom_id res chain seq x y z
N SER A 1 -19.01 4.26 -3.31
CA SER A 1 -18.90 4.84 -1.95
C SER A 1 -18.32 3.81 -1.00
N GLU A 2 -17.56 4.28 -0.04
CA GLU A 2 -16.90 3.46 0.98
C GLU A 2 -17.25 4.01 2.37
N LYS A 3 -17.36 3.14 3.36
CA LYS A 3 -17.50 3.50 4.77
C LYS A 3 -16.41 2.78 5.55
N GLN A 4 -15.57 3.53 6.25
CA GLN A 4 -14.55 3.00 7.15
C GLN A 4 -15.02 3.22 8.59
N GLU A 5 -14.97 2.16 9.40
CA GLU A 5 -15.44 2.19 10.78
C GLU A 5 -14.26 2.27 11.76
N ASN A 6 -14.48 2.91 12.90
CA ASN A 6 -13.53 3.02 14.01
C ASN A 6 -12.15 3.56 13.61
N VAL A 7 -12.12 4.57 12.74
CA VAL A 7 -10.86 5.19 12.31
C VAL A 7 -10.33 6.07 13.44
N LEU A 8 -9.27 5.62 14.10
CA LEU A 8 -8.55 6.31 15.17
C LEU A 8 -7.21 6.83 14.63
N TRP A 9 -6.75 7.95 15.14
CA TRP A 9 -5.44 8.55 14.87
C TRP A 9 -5.14 8.81 13.39
N ASN A 10 -6.17 8.85 12.54
CA ASN A 10 -6.05 9.20 11.14
C ASN A 10 -7.29 9.91 10.62
N GLU A 11 -7.10 11.14 10.14
CA GLU A 11 -8.12 11.97 9.51
C GLU A 11 -7.93 12.08 8.00
N ASN A 12 -6.93 11.42 7.42
CA ASN A 12 -6.54 11.57 6.02
C ASN A 12 -7.04 10.44 5.12
N ILE A 13 -7.21 10.71 3.81
CA ILE A 13 -7.62 9.69 2.82
C ILE A 13 -6.49 8.68 2.60
N ASP A 14 -5.39 9.10 2.02
CA ASP A 14 -4.31 8.23 1.55
C ASP A 14 -3.21 8.07 2.63
N TRP A 15 -3.61 7.64 3.84
CA TRP A 15 -2.69 7.58 4.97
C TRP A 15 -1.42 6.76 4.70
N LYS A 16 -1.49 5.67 3.92
CA LYS A 16 -0.32 4.85 3.56
C LYS A 16 0.71 5.63 2.73
N LEU A 17 0.25 6.61 1.95
CA LEU A 17 1.11 7.44 1.12
C LEU A 17 1.83 8.50 1.95
N ILE A 18 1.12 9.09 2.94
CA ILE A 18 1.59 10.22 3.74
C ILE A 18 2.17 9.82 5.10
N ALA A 19 1.96 8.57 5.54
CA ALA A 19 2.51 8.11 6.82
C ALA A 19 4.05 8.27 6.87
N PRO A 20 4.59 8.66 8.03
CA PRO A 20 3.94 8.77 9.33
C PRO A 20 3.24 10.10 9.60
N TYR A 21 3.31 11.06 8.70
CA TYR A 21 2.93 12.47 8.87
C TYR A 21 1.43 12.73 8.68
N VAL A 22 0.61 11.82 9.20
CA VAL A 22 -0.85 11.96 9.18
C VAL A 22 -1.32 13.04 10.16
N THR A 23 -2.55 13.48 10.00
CA THR A 23 -3.30 14.26 10.97
C THR A 23 -4.28 13.33 11.64
N GLY A 24 -4.44 13.39 12.95
CA GLY A 24 -5.29 12.46 13.68
C GLY A 24 -5.86 13.01 14.99
N ASP A 25 -6.91 12.36 15.46
CA ASP A 25 -7.56 12.61 16.76
C ASP A 25 -7.73 11.31 17.55
N SER A 26 -8.03 11.44 18.83
CA SER A 26 -8.23 10.30 19.75
C SER A 26 -9.66 9.80 19.83
N ILE A 27 -10.64 10.50 19.24
CA ILE A 27 -12.05 10.12 19.29
C ILE A 27 -12.37 9.11 18.20
N GLY A 28 -11.85 9.35 17.00
CA GLY A 28 -12.11 8.52 15.84
C GLY A 28 -13.55 8.60 15.35
N GLY A 29 -13.99 7.57 14.63
CA GLY A 29 -15.37 7.44 14.15
C GLY A 29 -15.45 6.87 12.74
N PHE A 30 -16.61 7.09 12.10
CA PHE A 30 -16.89 6.59 10.75
C PHE A 30 -16.48 7.61 9.70
N LEU A 31 -15.60 7.24 8.78
CA LEU A 31 -15.31 8.01 7.58
C LEU A 31 -16.13 7.48 6.41
N LYS A 32 -16.88 8.37 5.79
CA LYS A 32 -17.63 8.11 4.55
C LYS A 32 -16.84 8.70 3.38
N GLY A 33 -16.72 7.95 2.28
CA GLY A 33 -15.93 8.38 1.15
C GLY A 33 -16.51 8.03 -0.20
N GLU A 34 -16.17 8.84 -1.19
CA GLU A 34 -16.48 8.63 -2.60
C GLU A 34 -15.21 8.85 -3.41
N THR A 35 -15.02 8.00 -4.41
CA THR A 35 -13.86 8.07 -5.27
C THR A 35 -14.28 7.87 -6.72
N TYR A 36 -13.79 8.74 -7.59
CA TYR A 36 -14.02 8.73 -9.03
C TYR A 36 -12.69 8.51 -9.74
N TYR A 37 -12.69 7.63 -10.73
CA TYR A 37 -11.53 7.29 -11.55
C TYR A 37 -11.84 7.51 -13.02
N PHE A 38 -10.91 8.18 -13.71
CA PHE A 38 -10.89 8.34 -15.15
C PHE A 38 -9.54 7.84 -15.66
N ASN A 39 -9.54 6.82 -16.48
CA ASN A 39 -8.33 6.26 -17.05
C ASN A 39 -8.50 6.08 -18.55
N GLY A 40 -7.45 6.36 -19.28
CA GLY A 40 -7.39 6.13 -20.72
C GLY A 40 -5.96 5.82 -21.17
N GLY A 41 -5.85 5.16 -22.28
CA GLY A 41 -4.54 4.86 -22.85
C GLY A 41 -4.63 4.48 -24.30
N TYR A 42 -3.49 4.55 -24.96
CA TYR A 42 -3.30 4.13 -26.34
C TYR A 42 -2.00 3.34 -26.44
N ALA A 43 -2.03 2.26 -27.17
CA ALA A 43 -0.85 1.47 -27.51
C ALA A 43 -0.86 1.10 -28.98
N SER A 44 0.30 1.03 -29.59
CA SER A 44 0.48 0.67 -30.99
C SER A 44 1.73 -0.19 -31.17
N GLU A 45 1.68 -1.05 -32.16
CA GLU A 45 2.80 -1.88 -32.62
C GLU A 45 3.10 -1.58 -34.08
N SER A 46 4.36 -1.35 -34.40
CA SER A 46 4.84 -1.11 -35.75
C SER A 46 6.16 -1.85 -35.97
N GLY A 47 6.12 -2.92 -36.77
CA GLY A 47 7.27 -3.80 -36.98
C GLY A 47 7.75 -4.44 -35.66
N SER A 48 8.99 -4.16 -35.28
CA SER A 48 9.57 -4.64 -34.02
C SER A 48 9.34 -3.71 -32.82
N TRP A 49 8.76 -2.55 -33.03
CA TRP A 49 8.53 -1.55 -32.00
C TRP A 49 7.09 -1.61 -31.47
N THR A 50 6.98 -1.50 -30.16
CA THR A 50 5.71 -1.23 -29.46
C THR A 50 5.86 0.02 -28.63
N TRP A 51 4.83 0.83 -28.54
CA TRP A 51 4.82 2.00 -27.67
C TRP A 51 3.41 2.22 -27.12
N GLY A 52 3.34 2.90 -26.00
CA GLY A 52 2.07 3.20 -25.39
C GLY A 52 2.15 4.40 -24.47
N ILE A 53 1.00 5.02 -24.28
CA ILE A 53 0.77 6.12 -23.34
C ILE A 53 -0.46 5.81 -22.52
N THR A 54 -0.42 6.10 -21.24
CA THR A 54 -1.59 6.03 -20.37
C THR A 54 -1.71 7.32 -19.55
N GLY A 55 -2.95 7.72 -19.29
CA GLY A 55 -3.26 8.83 -18.41
C GLY A 55 -4.37 8.43 -17.44
N GLY A 56 -4.30 8.90 -16.21
CA GLY A 56 -5.28 8.62 -15.19
C GLY A 56 -5.50 9.80 -14.27
N TYR A 57 -6.73 9.96 -13.83
CA TYR A 57 -7.12 10.94 -12.83
C TYR A 57 -8.02 10.31 -11.80
N ARG A 58 -7.68 10.51 -10.51
CA ARG A 58 -8.51 10.12 -9.38
C ARG A 58 -8.91 11.35 -8.59
N ALA A 59 -10.20 11.47 -8.32
CA ALA A 59 -10.75 12.42 -7.37
C ALA A 59 -11.41 11.66 -6.22
N SER A 60 -11.04 12.00 -4.99
CA SER A 60 -11.61 11.38 -3.79
C SER A 60 -12.10 12.46 -2.83
N HIS A 61 -13.21 12.18 -2.17
CA HIS A 61 -13.73 12.99 -1.09
C HIS A 61 -14.11 12.08 0.06
N ASN A 62 -13.69 12.40 1.29
CA ASN A 62 -14.22 11.74 2.48
C ASN A 62 -14.51 12.74 3.60
N TYR A 63 -15.42 12.34 4.49
CA TYR A 63 -15.88 13.18 5.57
C TYR A 63 -16.42 12.35 6.74
N ARG A 64 -16.54 13.02 7.90
CA ARG A 64 -17.20 12.51 9.11
C ARG A 64 -18.28 13.49 9.55
N ASP A 65 -19.43 12.96 9.96
CA ASP A 65 -20.59 13.78 10.40
C ASP A 65 -20.52 14.20 11.87
N LYS A 66 -19.67 13.52 12.67
CA LYS A 66 -19.48 13.79 14.12
C LYS A 66 -18.12 14.42 14.37
N ASP A 67 -18.05 15.28 15.40
CA ASP A 67 -16.80 15.92 15.82
C ASP A 67 -15.74 14.90 16.31
N PRO A 68 -14.49 15.09 15.90
CA PRO A 68 -13.98 16.04 14.90
C PRO A 68 -14.54 15.74 13.50
N ARG A 69 -14.82 16.79 12.69
CA ARG A 69 -15.38 16.66 11.35
C ARG A 69 -14.35 16.93 10.28
N PRO A 70 -13.54 15.95 9.90
CA PRO A 70 -12.67 16.09 8.75
C PRO A 70 -13.51 16.17 7.47
N ARG A 71 -13.09 17.04 6.58
CA ARG A 71 -13.47 17.07 5.17
C ARG A 71 -12.21 17.03 4.33
N ASN A 72 -12.03 15.92 3.65
CA ASN A 72 -10.85 15.67 2.85
C ASN A 72 -11.20 15.59 1.38
N THR A 73 -10.37 16.21 0.55
CA THR A 73 -10.40 16.05 -0.90
C THR A 73 -9.01 15.65 -1.36
N ALA A 74 -8.92 14.65 -2.22
CA ALA A 74 -7.67 14.27 -2.85
C ALA A 74 -7.81 14.25 -4.36
N SER A 75 -6.80 14.73 -5.05
CA SER A 75 -6.64 14.64 -6.49
C SER A 75 -5.30 14.01 -6.83
N ASP A 76 -5.31 13.19 -7.86
CA ASP A 76 -4.20 12.35 -8.23
C ASP A 76 -4.18 12.18 -9.75
N LEU A 77 -3.26 12.86 -10.41
CA LEU A 77 -3.06 12.84 -11.85
C LEU A 77 -1.83 12.02 -12.17
N SER A 78 -1.96 11.06 -13.06
CA SER A 78 -0.87 10.17 -13.47
C SER A 78 -0.73 10.07 -14.97
N PHE A 79 0.51 9.98 -15.44
CA PHE A 79 0.87 9.72 -16.82
C PHE A 79 1.95 8.66 -16.85
N ALA A 80 1.90 7.77 -17.85
CA ALA A 80 2.97 6.85 -18.13
C ALA A 80 3.19 6.69 -19.63
N LEU A 81 4.45 6.56 -20.01
CA LEU A 81 4.93 6.28 -21.35
C LEU A 81 5.71 4.97 -21.32
N GLY A 82 5.53 4.14 -22.33
CA GLY A 82 6.31 2.91 -22.49
C GLY A 82 6.70 2.68 -23.92
N ALA A 83 7.87 2.09 -24.11
CA ALA A 83 8.35 1.61 -25.40
C ALA A 83 8.97 0.23 -25.27
N GLY A 84 8.80 -0.60 -26.28
CA GLY A 84 9.39 -1.92 -26.35
C GLY A 84 9.94 -2.22 -27.74
N TYR A 85 11.02 -2.98 -27.78
CA TYR A 85 11.64 -3.45 -29.00
C TYR A 85 11.78 -4.97 -29.00
N ARG A 86 11.31 -5.61 -30.05
CA ARG A 86 11.44 -7.06 -30.24
C ARG A 86 12.83 -7.42 -30.72
N LEU A 87 13.55 -8.19 -29.90
CA LEU A 87 14.89 -8.70 -30.20
C LEU A 87 14.84 -10.23 -30.24
N GLY A 88 14.61 -10.79 -31.40
CA GLY A 88 14.45 -12.23 -31.58
C GLY A 88 13.26 -12.79 -30.80
N THR A 89 13.53 -13.69 -29.87
CA THR A 89 12.51 -14.34 -29.01
C THR A 89 12.18 -13.54 -27.75
N TYR A 90 12.78 -12.37 -27.57
CA TYR A 90 12.56 -11.48 -26.42
C TYR A 90 12.09 -10.09 -26.87
N ARG A 91 11.47 -9.39 -25.96
CA ARG A 91 11.13 -7.97 -26.07
C ARG A 91 11.79 -7.22 -24.91
N LEU A 92 12.60 -6.24 -25.23
CA LEU A 92 13.16 -5.27 -24.29
C LEU A 92 12.15 -4.13 -24.14
N GLY A 93 11.79 -3.78 -22.91
CA GLY A 93 10.84 -2.72 -22.61
C GLY A 93 11.44 -1.68 -21.66
N VAL A 94 11.05 -0.41 -21.87
CA VAL A 94 11.32 0.69 -20.96
C VAL A 94 10.04 1.45 -20.69
N SER A 95 9.89 1.98 -19.49
CA SER A 95 8.78 2.88 -19.16
C SER A 95 9.24 4.01 -18.27
N ALA A 96 8.50 5.12 -18.34
CA ALA A 96 8.60 6.24 -17.42
C ALA A 96 7.20 6.64 -16.98
N ASP A 97 7.05 6.99 -15.70
CA ASP A 97 5.79 7.47 -15.15
C ASP A 97 6.00 8.74 -14.34
N PHE A 98 4.93 9.51 -14.29
CA PHE A 98 4.86 10.77 -13.56
C PHE A 98 3.51 10.90 -12.87
N ARG A 99 3.51 11.41 -11.63
CA ARG A 99 2.29 11.55 -10.82
C ARG A 99 2.30 12.85 -10.03
N LEU A 100 1.20 13.57 -10.08
CA LEU A 100 0.92 14.74 -9.26
C LEU A 100 -0.16 14.37 -8.25
N TYR A 101 0.16 14.52 -6.97
CA TYR A 101 -0.74 14.22 -5.87
C TYR A 101 -1.01 15.48 -5.03
N GLN A 102 -2.26 15.68 -4.68
CA GLN A 102 -2.66 16.70 -3.72
C GLN A 102 -3.80 16.19 -2.85
N GLN A 103 -3.70 16.39 -1.54
CA GLN A 103 -4.79 16.21 -0.61
C GLN A 103 -4.96 17.47 0.24
N LYS A 104 -6.18 17.94 0.38
CA LYS A 104 -6.57 19.01 1.30
C LYS A 104 -7.46 18.41 2.38
N SER A 105 -7.16 18.71 3.63
CA SER A 105 -7.91 18.26 4.79
C SER A 105 -8.29 19.47 5.64
N GLU A 106 -9.56 19.62 5.93
CA GLU A 106 -10.09 20.64 6.84
C GLU A 106 -10.83 19.94 7.96
N ILE A 107 -10.52 20.31 9.20
CA ILE A 107 -11.13 19.72 10.39
C ILE A 107 -11.84 20.81 11.14
N SER A 108 -13.13 20.59 11.39
CA SER A 108 -14.00 21.54 12.12
C SER A 108 -14.70 20.85 13.29
N PHE A 109 -15.14 21.64 14.25
CA PHE A 109 -15.93 21.23 15.40
C PHE A 109 -17.20 22.07 15.46
N LEU A 110 -18.33 21.45 15.82
CA LEU A 110 -19.56 22.17 16.13
C LEU A 110 -19.79 22.35 17.63
N ALA A 111 -19.15 21.51 18.46
CA ALA A 111 -19.30 21.64 19.91
C ALA A 111 -18.48 22.82 20.44
N ASP A 112 -19.14 23.75 21.12
CA ASP A 112 -18.51 24.95 21.71
C ASP A 112 -17.64 24.63 22.94
N LYS A 113 -17.90 23.49 23.61
CA LYS A 113 -17.16 23.05 24.78
C LYS A 113 -16.70 21.62 24.63
N GLY A 114 -15.44 21.35 25.00
CA GLY A 114 -14.89 20.01 25.03
C GLY A 114 -14.39 19.48 23.67
N SER A 115 -13.98 20.38 22.77
CA SER A 115 -13.30 19.96 21.55
C SER A 115 -11.98 19.25 21.89
N THR A 116 -11.74 18.13 21.27
CA THR A 116 -10.46 17.41 21.35
C THR A 116 -9.42 18.06 20.48
N SER A 117 -8.17 17.97 20.90
CA SER A 117 -7.06 18.41 20.05
C SER A 117 -6.89 17.46 18.84
N VAL A 118 -6.63 18.08 17.71
CA VAL A 118 -6.15 17.38 16.51
C VAL A 118 -4.62 17.48 16.48
N TYR A 119 -3.97 16.36 16.21
CA TYR A 119 -2.53 16.23 16.28
C TYR A 119 -1.91 16.06 14.90
N HIS A 120 -0.76 16.69 14.68
CA HIS A 120 0.08 16.43 13.52
C HIS A 120 1.11 15.37 13.91
N MET A 121 0.85 14.12 13.53
CA MET A 121 1.69 12.99 13.90
C MET A 121 3.05 13.07 13.21
N LEU A 122 4.10 12.74 13.96
CA LEU A 122 5.48 12.63 13.50
C LEU A 122 5.97 11.18 13.46
N GLY A 123 5.21 10.27 14.07
CA GLY A 123 5.50 8.85 14.17
C GLY A 123 6.07 8.44 15.54
N LEU A 124 6.05 7.14 15.83
CA LEU A 124 6.49 6.53 17.08
C LEU A 124 6.01 7.25 18.34
N GLY A 125 4.72 7.68 18.33
CA GLY A 125 4.09 8.37 19.45
C GLY A 125 4.50 9.83 19.64
N MET A 126 5.18 10.43 18.65
CA MET A 126 5.50 11.86 18.61
C MET A 126 4.47 12.63 17.78
N ASP A 127 4.21 13.85 18.20
CA ASP A 127 3.38 14.82 17.50
C ASP A 127 3.99 16.22 17.55
N TYR A 128 3.59 17.06 16.63
CA TYR A 128 4.04 18.47 16.57
C TYR A 128 3.15 19.31 17.50
N VAL A 129 3.47 19.30 18.79
CA VAL A 129 2.66 19.90 19.88
C VAL A 129 2.26 21.35 19.61
N ARG A 130 3.18 22.14 19.04
CA ARG A 130 2.95 23.58 18.78
C ARG A 130 1.76 23.87 17.86
N PHE A 131 1.46 22.95 16.94
CA PHE A 131 0.40 23.10 15.97
C PHE A 131 -0.82 22.21 16.28
N ALA A 132 -0.84 21.53 17.41
CA ALA A 132 -2.03 20.83 17.88
C ALA A 132 -3.13 21.82 18.20
N GLY A 133 -4.36 21.48 17.84
CA GLY A 133 -5.49 22.38 18.07
C GLY A 133 -6.82 21.81 17.62
N ASN A 134 -7.87 22.61 17.73
CA ASN A 134 -9.24 22.24 17.41
C ASN A 134 -9.71 22.70 16.02
N GLN A 135 -8.94 23.53 15.33
CA GLN A 135 -9.21 23.94 13.95
C GLN A 135 -7.93 23.87 13.14
N THR A 136 -7.78 22.81 12.36
CA THR A 136 -6.60 22.60 11.55
C THR A 136 -6.98 22.34 10.11
N GLY A 137 -6.36 23.10 9.21
CA GLY A 137 -6.36 22.83 7.78
C GLY A 137 -4.99 22.37 7.35
N THR A 138 -4.91 21.24 6.66
CA THR A 138 -3.65 20.73 6.13
C THR A 138 -3.73 20.45 4.64
N LYS A 139 -2.61 20.62 3.96
CA LYS A 139 -2.45 20.31 2.55
C LYS A 139 -1.22 19.44 2.35
N HIS A 140 -1.39 18.26 1.76
CA HIS A 140 -0.29 17.43 1.28
C HIS A 140 -0.18 17.63 -0.23
N GLN A 141 1.03 17.93 -0.71
CA GLN A 141 1.34 18.08 -2.13
C GLN A 141 2.55 17.24 -2.45
N GLY A 142 2.45 16.38 -3.48
CA GLY A 142 3.55 15.50 -3.85
C GLY A 142 3.71 15.34 -5.35
N ILE A 143 4.96 15.14 -5.74
CA ILE A 143 5.36 14.79 -7.10
C ILE A 143 6.09 13.47 -7.03
N ARG A 144 5.67 12.51 -7.86
CA ARG A 144 6.36 11.25 -8.06
C ARG A 144 6.79 11.13 -9.51
N TRP A 145 7.97 10.61 -9.71
CA TRP A 145 8.46 10.14 -10.98
C TRP A 145 9.06 8.75 -10.83
N GLY A 146 8.93 7.95 -11.85
CA GLY A 146 9.41 6.58 -11.85
C GLY A 146 9.86 6.15 -13.23
N GLY A 147 10.52 5.01 -13.26
CA GLY A 147 10.91 4.36 -14.49
C GLY A 147 11.22 2.89 -14.30
N SER A 148 11.05 2.13 -15.35
CA SER A 148 11.40 0.71 -15.37
C SER A 148 12.07 0.28 -16.66
N ILE A 149 12.88 -0.76 -16.54
CA ILE A 149 13.44 -1.50 -17.66
C ILE A 149 13.16 -2.98 -17.45
N GLY A 150 12.81 -3.68 -18.51
CA GLY A 150 12.51 -5.10 -18.41
C GLY A 150 12.76 -5.85 -19.72
N ILE A 151 12.90 -7.15 -19.57
CA ILE A 151 12.98 -8.10 -20.66
C ILE A 151 11.84 -9.12 -20.48
N LEU A 152 11.13 -9.39 -21.56
CA LEU A 152 9.99 -10.32 -21.58
C LEU A 152 10.15 -11.28 -22.76
N PRO A 153 9.91 -12.59 -22.60
CA PRO A 153 9.84 -13.48 -23.74
C PRO A 153 8.64 -13.13 -24.62
N VAL A 154 8.79 -13.27 -25.93
CA VAL A 154 7.68 -13.09 -26.89
C VAL A 154 6.65 -14.22 -26.70
N ASP A 155 7.13 -15.42 -26.44
CA ASP A 155 6.31 -16.54 -26.03
C ASP A 155 6.08 -16.44 -24.52
N THR A 156 4.83 -16.20 -24.13
CA THR A 156 4.46 -15.96 -22.71
C THR A 156 4.42 -17.25 -21.87
N GLU A 157 4.50 -18.42 -22.49
CA GLU A 157 4.39 -19.71 -21.81
C GLU A 157 5.76 -20.26 -21.37
N LYS A 158 6.86 -19.72 -21.91
CA LYS A 158 8.23 -20.18 -21.59
C LYS A 158 9.24 -19.05 -21.72
N GLY A 159 10.28 -19.15 -20.91
CA GLY A 159 11.41 -18.22 -20.94
C GLY A 159 11.65 -17.54 -19.59
N ILE A 160 12.46 -16.50 -19.63
CA ILE A 160 12.81 -15.70 -18.45
C ILE A 160 12.30 -14.28 -18.69
N SER A 161 11.53 -13.76 -17.74
CA SER A 161 11.23 -12.34 -17.68
C SER A 161 11.96 -11.69 -16.51
N ALA A 162 12.43 -10.47 -16.66
CA ALA A 162 13.03 -9.69 -15.60
C ALA A 162 12.65 -8.22 -15.73
N THR A 163 12.40 -7.57 -14.60
CA THR A 163 12.10 -6.14 -14.55
C THR A 163 12.78 -5.51 -13.35
N VAL A 164 13.31 -4.31 -13.53
CA VAL A 164 13.80 -3.44 -12.47
C VAL A 164 13.10 -2.10 -12.60
N SER A 165 12.63 -1.54 -11.49
CA SER A 165 11.98 -0.23 -11.44
C SER A 165 12.48 0.58 -10.26
N ILE A 166 12.49 1.90 -10.46
CA ILE A 166 12.76 2.89 -9.43
C ILE A 166 11.67 3.94 -9.45
N ASP A 167 11.18 4.30 -8.27
CA ASP A 167 10.22 5.38 -8.05
C ASP A 167 10.76 6.34 -7.01
N ARG A 168 10.58 7.63 -7.23
CA ARG A 168 10.87 8.67 -6.25
C ARG A 168 9.67 9.59 -6.08
N MET A 169 9.29 9.85 -4.83
CA MET A 169 8.22 10.78 -4.47
C MET A 169 8.74 11.77 -3.44
N SER A 170 8.53 13.05 -3.71
CA SER A 170 8.71 14.13 -2.74
C SER A 170 7.35 14.71 -2.40
N MET A 171 7.07 14.90 -1.12
CA MET A 171 5.78 15.39 -0.62
C MET A 171 5.98 16.37 0.52
N ASP A 172 5.24 17.47 0.50
CA ASP A 172 5.16 18.45 1.56
C ASP A 172 3.83 18.35 2.31
N LYS A 173 3.87 18.49 3.64
CA LYS A 173 2.70 18.76 4.48
C LYS A 173 2.70 20.22 4.90
N LYS A 174 1.66 20.95 4.53
CA LYS A 174 1.50 22.39 4.79
C LYS A 174 0.29 22.65 5.69
N LEU A 175 0.37 23.70 6.52
CA LEU A 175 -0.77 24.23 7.24
C LEU A 175 -1.48 25.27 6.37
N SER A 176 -2.70 24.99 5.92
CA SER A 176 -3.47 25.91 5.07
C SER A 176 -3.92 27.16 5.83
N ASN A 177 -4.21 27.03 7.12
CA ASN A 177 -4.64 28.17 7.99
C ASN A 177 -3.47 29.08 8.39
N ALA A 178 -2.23 28.66 8.12
CA ALA A 178 -1.01 29.38 8.47
C ALA A 178 -0.23 29.82 7.23
N ASN A 179 -0.92 30.40 6.27
CA ASN A 179 -0.35 30.88 5.02
C ASN A 179 0.47 29.81 4.26
N ASN A 180 -0.02 28.57 4.26
CA ASN A 180 0.64 27.40 3.66
C ASN A 180 2.04 27.11 4.23
N LEU A 181 2.25 27.33 5.51
CA LEU A 181 3.49 27.01 6.21
C LEU A 181 3.84 25.54 6.02
N THR A 182 5.01 25.25 5.47
CA THR A 182 5.48 23.86 5.29
C THR A 182 5.96 23.27 6.61
N LEU A 183 5.20 22.35 7.19
CA LEU A 183 5.58 21.71 8.44
C LEU A 183 6.63 20.61 8.24
N LEU A 184 6.43 19.80 7.23
CA LEU A 184 7.11 18.51 7.06
C LEU A 184 7.34 18.25 5.58
N GLU A 185 8.45 17.58 5.29
CA GLU A 185 8.77 17.06 3.96
C GLU A 185 8.99 15.55 4.05
N LEU A 186 8.45 14.78 3.12
CA LEU A 186 8.59 13.34 3.05
C LEU A 186 9.14 12.93 1.68
N ASN A 187 10.35 12.36 1.69
CA ASN A 187 11.00 11.82 0.50
C ASN A 187 10.96 10.29 0.54
N THR A 188 10.34 9.69 -0.47
CA THR A 188 10.25 8.23 -0.62
C THR A 188 11.03 7.79 -1.85
N THR A 189 11.87 6.78 -1.70
CA THR A 189 12.51 6.06 -2.80
C THR A 189 12.07 4.60 -2.72
N ASP A 190 11.59 4.05 -3.81
CA ASP A 190 11.10 2.67 -3.93
C ASP A 190 11.84 2.00 -5.10
N LEU A 191 12.61 0.96 -4.79
CA LEU A 191 13.36 0.14 -5.75
C LEU A 191 12.76 -1.26 -5.76
N LYS A 192 12.41 -1.77 -6.94
CA LYS A 192 11.84 -3.10 -7.11
C LYS A 192 12.54 -3.84 -8.23
N GLY A 193 12.70 -5.14 -8.03
CA GLY A 193 13.17 -6.06 -9.07
C GLY A 193 12.39 -7.35 -9.00
N ASN A 194 12.15 -7.93 -10.16
CA ASN A 194 11.61 -9.28 -10.24
C ASN A 194 12.26 -10.04 -11.38
N VAL A 195 12.34 -11.36 -11.18
CA VAL A 195 12.75 -12.32 -12.21
C VAL A 195 11.77 -13.48 -12.15
N THR A 196 11.24 -13.87 -13.29
CA THR A 196 10.36 -15.04 -13.42
C THR A 196 10.93 -15.96 -14.49
N TRP A 197 11.10 -17.21 -14.13
CA TRP A 197 11.36 -18.29 -15.07
C TRP A 197 10.11 -19.12 -15.25
N MET A 198 9.74 -19.43 -16.50
CA MET A 198 8.58 -20.24 -16.85
C MET A 198 8.94 -21.28 -17.89
N ARG A 199 8.37 -22.47 -17.73
CA ARG A 199 8.54 -23.58 -18.65
C ARG A 199 7.22 -24.34 -18.81
N GLU A 200 6.87 -24.62 -20.06
CA GLU A 200 5.85 -25.59 -20.39
C GLU A 200 6.43 -27.00 -20.22
N LEU A 201 5.79 -27.86 -19.43
CA LEU A 201 6.18 -29.25 -19.18
C LEU A 201 5.53 -30.17 -20.18
N GLN A 202 4.21 -30.02 -20.36
CA GLN A 202 3.38 -30.71 -21.31
C GLN A 202 2.33 -29.75 -21.84
N GLN A 203 1.55 -30.15 -22.85
CA GLN A 203 0.48 -29.30 -23.36
C GLN A 203 -0.45 -28.85 -22.23
N ALA A 204 -0.59 -27.54 -22.07
CA ALA A 204 -1.40 -26.89 -21.01
C ALA A 204 -0.91 -27.14 -19.56
N GLU A 205 0.33 -27.55 -19.37
CA GLU A 205 0.94 -27.76 -18.06
C GLU A 205 2.20 -26.90 -17.93
N HIS A 206 2.23 -26.00 -16.92
CA HIS A 206 3.28 -25.01 -16.74
C HIS A 206 3.93 -25.10 -15.37
N LEU A 207 5.21 -24.83 -15.35
CA LEU A 207 5.99 -24.63 -14.14
C LEU A 207 6.61 -23.24 -14.19
N ALA A 208 6.50 -22.47 -13.10
CA ALA A 208 7.17 -21.19 -12.98
C ALA A 208 7.78 -21.00 -11.59
N VAL A 209 8.88 -20.25 -11.56
CA VAL A 209 9.51 -19.75 -10.33
C VAL A 209 9.72 -18.27 -10.47
N LYS A 210 9.31 -17.52 -9.46
CA LYS A 210 9.41 -16.05 -9.42
C LYS A 210 10.18 -15.63 -8.18
N LEU A 211 11.14 -14.73 -8.37
CA LEU A 211 11.85 -14.01 -7.32
C LEU A 211 11.42 -12.53 -7.42
N ASP A 212 10.95 -11.96 -6.33
CA ASP A 212 10.66 -10.53 -6.18
C ASP A 212 11.56 -9.96 -5.06
N ALA A 213 12.13 -8.79 -5.31
CA ALA A 213 12.85 -8.01 -4.32
C ALA A 213 12.35 -6.57 -4.32
N GLY A 214 12.20 -5.99 -3.14
CA GLY A 214 11.75 -4.61 -2.95
C GLY A 214 12.49 -3.93 -1.81
N TYR A 215 12.82 -2.65 -2.01
CA TYR A 215 13.49 -1.82 -1.01
C TYR A 215 12.89 -0.42 -1.04
N ILE A 216 12.20 -0.04 0.04
CA ILE A 216 11.55 1.26 0.18
C ILE A 216 12.24 2.01 1.32
N VAL A 217 12.67 3.24 1.05
CA VAL A 217 13.15 4.16 2.07
C VAL A 217 12.31 5.42 2.07
N ARG A 218 11.77 5.78 3.23
CA ARG A 218 11.09 7.04 3.48
C ARG A 218 11.91 7.86 4.45
N LYS A 219 12.18 9.12 4.11
CA LYS A 219 12.92 10.06 4.96
C LYS A 219 12.08 11.31 5.16
N GLY A 220 11.76 11.60 6.40
CA GLY A 220 11.07 12.81 6.81
C GLY A 220 12.05 13.90 7.22
N MET A 221 11.69 15.14 6.92
CA MET A 221 12.36 16.35 7.41
C MET A 221 11.31 17.22 8.10
N GLU A 222 11.65 17.76 9.25
CA GLU A 222 10.75 18.53 10.11
C GLU A 222 11.25 19.97 10.21
N ASN A 223 10.37 20.90 9.86
CA ASN A 223 10.68 22.32 9.89
C ASN A 223 10.40 22.92 11.26
N ILE A 224 11.38 23.55 11.85
CA ILE A 224 11.31 24.20 13.17
C ILE A 224 11.18 25.71 12.96
N TYR A 225 10.13 26.28 13.52
CA TYR A 225 9.80 27.71 13.40
C TYR A 225 10.02 28.44 14.70
N GLY A 226 10.48 29.68 14.64
CA GLY A 226 10.63 30.60 15.76
C GLY A 226 9.28 30.99 16.39
N GLU A 227 9.34 31.72 17.49
CA GLU A 227 8.14 32.28 18.11
C GLU A 227 7.45 33.26 17.18
N ALA A 228 6.12 33.27 17.21
CA ALA A 228 5.34 34.19 16.43
C ALA A 228 5.34 35.59 17.10
N GLY A 229 5.69 36.59 16.34
CA GLY A 229 5.47 37.98 16.72
C GLY A 229 4.11 38.48 16.15
N GLY A 230 3.15 38.78 17.03
CA GLY A 230 1.84 39.23 16.59
C GLY A 230 0.98 38.15 15.93
N SER A 231 0.41 38.41 14.75
CA SER A 231 -0.51 37.53 14.01
C SER A 231 0.18 36.59 13.03
N SER A 232 1.50 36.57 12.94
CA SER A 232 2.26 35.74 11.99
C SER A 232 3.10 34.68 12.68
N TYR A 233 3.24 33.51 12.07
CA TYR A 233 4.18 32.49 12.52
C TYR A 233 5.61 32.97 12.31
N GLY A 234 6.53 32.61 13.23
CA GLY A 234 7.93 32.98 13.16
C GLY A 234 8.65 32.44 11.92
N ALA A 235 9.82 32.99 11.66
CA ALA A 235 10.65 32.52 10.55
C ALA A 235 11.10 31.08 10.76
N LEU A 236 11.36 30.36 9.67
CA LEU A 236 12.02 29.06 9.71
C LEU A 236 13.40 29.19 10.35
N ILE A 237 13.62 28.50 11.47
CA ILE A 237 14.91 28.51 12.19
C ILE A 237 15.81 27.43 11.62
N SER A 238 15.28 26.20 11.48
CA SER A 238 16.05 25.05 11.01
C SER A 238 15.13 23.97 10.44
N THR A 239 15.72 23.05 9.70
CA THR A 239 15.09 21.80 9.27
C THR A 239 15.87 20.65 9.90
N SER A 240 15.19 19.76 10.59
CA SER A 240 15.78 18.61 11.29
C SER A 240 15.36 17.30 10.64
N PRO A 241 16.25 16.28 10.56
CA PRO A 241 15.85 14.94 10.20
C PRO A 241 14.83 14.40 11.19
N GLY A 242 13.67 13.98 10.68
CA GLY A 242 12.60 13.35 11.44
C GLY A 242 12.64 11.83 11.33
N MET A 243 11.50 11.26 10.94
CA MET A 243 11.31 9.83 10.78
C MET A 243 12.06 9.26 9.57
N LYS A 244 12.69 8.11 9.75
CA LYS A 244 13.17 7.25 8.67
C LYS A 244 12.47 5.90 8.74
N VAL A 245 11.88 5.46 7.63
CA VAL A 245 11.28 4.14 7.51
C VAL A 245 11.97 3.40 6.38
N THR A 246 12.50 2.21 6.68
CA THR A 246 13.10 1.31 5.70
C THR A 246 12.28 0.02 5.67
N ASN A 247 11.89 -0.40 4.47
CA ASN A 247 11.12 -1.61 4.24
C ASN A 247 11.85 -2.44 3.19
N SER A 248 12.33 -3.63 3.56
CA SER A 248 12.99 -4.58 2.68
C SER A 248 12.13 -5.82 2.55
N ARG A 249 11.93 -6.30 1.32
CA ARG A 249 11.14 -7.49 1.03
C ARG A 249 11.82 -8.35 -0.01
N ILE A 250 11.90 -9.66 0.26
CA ILE A 250 12.32 -10.67 -0.71
C ILE A 250 11.25 -11.77 -0.70
N ALA A 251 10.77 -12.16 -1.87
CA ALA A 251 9.79 -13.22 -2.01
C ALA A 251 10.20 -14.21 -3.10
N VAL A 252 10.02 -15.48 -2.80
CA VAL A 252 10.16 -16.58 -3.76
C VAL A 252 8.82 -17.27 -3.88
N SER A 253 8.31 -17.37 -5.10
CA SER A 253 7.05 -18.03 -5.41
C SER A 253 7.26 -19.09 -6.46
N GLY A 254 6.65 -20.25 -6.26
CA GLY A 254 6.52 -21.29 -7.28
C GLY A 254 5.12 -21.32 -7.86
N LEU A 255 4.98 -21.81 -9.06
CA LEU A 255 3.70 -22.14 -9.68
C LEU A 255 3.86 -23.47 -10.43
N TRP A 256 3.01 -24.43 -10.11
CA TRP A 256 2.67 -25.51 -11.00
C TRP A 256 1.19 -25.39 -11.35
N GLU A 257 0.87 -25.42 -12.64
CA GLU A 257 -0.51 -25.38 -13.08
C GLU A 257 -0.75 -26.33 -14.27
N LYS A 258 -1.98 -26.83 -14.31
CA LYS A 258 -2.55 -27.56 -15.42
C LYS A 258 -3.84 -26.89 -15.84
N LEU A 259 -3.83 -26.31 -17.03
CA LEU A 259 -4.98 -25.63 -17.59
C LEU A 259 -6.02 -26.65 -18.09
N LEU A 260 -7.28 -26.24 -18.08
CA LEU A 260 -8.35 -27.01 -18.72
C LEU A 260 -8.16 -26.96 -20.24
N THR A 261 -8.14 -28.14 -20.87
CA THR A 261 -8.16 -28.28 -22.33
C THR A 261 -9.56 -28.70 -22.80
N ASP A 262 -9.84 -28.61 -24.09
CA ASP A 262 -11.15 -29.00 -24.68
C ASP A 262 -11.53 -30.45 -24.36
N LYS A 263 -10.56 -31.32 -24.13
CA LYS A 263 -10.74 -32.72 -23.77
C LYS A 263 -10.57 -33.01 -22.29
N GLY A 264 -10.08 -32.04 -21.52
CA GLY A 264 -9.79 -32.19 -20.10
C GLY A 264 -10.98 -31.81 -19.23
N VAL A 265 -11.25 -32.62 -18.21
CA VAL A 265 -12.30 -32.38 -17.22
C VAL A 265 -11.75 -31.71 -15.98
N TRP A 266 -10.42 -31.86 -15.74
CA TRP A 266 -9.72 -31.40 -14.55
C TRP A 266 -8.56 -30.47 -14.91
N GLY A 267 -8.44 -29.43 -14.16
CA GLY A 267 -7.29 -28.54 -14.12
C GLY A 267 -6.98 -28.14 -12.68
N GLY A 268 -5.84 -27.52 -12.45
CA GLY A 268 -5.49 -27.08 -11.12
C GLY A 268 -4.21 -26.29 -11.07
N ALA A 269 -3.91 -25.73 -9.91
CA ALA A 269 -2.66 -25.00 -9.66
C ALA A 269 -2.23 -25.16 -8.22
N ILE A 270 -0.92 -25.18 -7.99
CA ILE A 270 -0.28 -25.15 -6.68
C ILE A 270 0.71 -24.00 -6.68
N VAL A 271 0.62 -23.14 -5.68
CA VAL A 271 1.43 -21.91 -5.58
C VAL A 271 2.04 -21.84 -4.17
N PRO A 272 3.23 -22.41 -3.94
CA PRO A 272 4.01 -22.15 -2.75
C PRO A 272 4.61 -20.74 -2.80
N ASN A 273 4.69 -20.07 -1.63
CA ASN A 273 5.26 -18.75 -1.51
C ASN A 273 5.97 -18.59 -0.17
N ILE A 274 7.18 -18.01 -0.20
CA ILE A 274 7.96 -17.63 0.97
C ILE A 274 8.35 -16.17 0.83
N ILE A 275 8.07 -15.37 1.85
CA ILE A 275 8.36 -13.94 1.88
C ILE A 275 9.14 -13.63 3.15
N TYR A 276 10.32 -13.04 3.00
CA TYR A 276 11.02 -12.36 4.08
C TYR A 276 10.73 -10.86 3.99
N HIS A 277 10.35 -10.27 5.11
CA HIS A 277 10.04 -8.86 5.22
C HIS A 277 10.72 -8.26 6.45
N ARG A 278 11.42 -7.12 6.28
CA ARG A 278 12.03 -6.36 7.36
C ARG A 278 11.56 -4.91 7.30
N LEU A 279 10.98 -4.45 8.39
CA LEU A 279 10.52 -3.09 8.59
C LEU A 279 11.35 -2.45 9.70
N GLU A 280 12.01 -1.36 9.40
CA GLU A 280 12.76 -0.54 10.36
C GLU A 280 12.17 0.87 10.36
N THR A 281 11.84 1.35 11.53
CA THR A 281 11.29 2.68 11.74
C THR A 281 12.12 3.36 12.82
N ASP A 282 12.79 4.45 12.47
CA ASP A 282 13.67 5.21 13.33
C ASP A 282 13.20 6.65 13.46
N TYR A 283 13.21 7.21 14.65
CA TYR A 283 13.02 8.62 14.92
C TYR A 283 14.24 9.16 15.68
N ASN A 284 15.15 9.77 14.95
CA ASN A 284 16.48 10.09 15.45
C ASN A 284 16.50 11.17 16.53
N ALA A 285 15.58 12.15 16.47
CA ALA A 285 15.56 13.28 17.39
C ALA A 285 15.43 12.89 18.88
N VAL A 286 14.78 11.74 19.16
CA VAL A 286 14.56 11.20 20.51
C VAL A 286 15.03 9.76 20.65
N SER A 287 15.82 9.25 19.70
CA SER A 287 16.38 7.89 19.69
C SER A 287 15.33 6.79 19.86
N ARG A 288 14.15 6.96 19.25
CA ARG A 288 13.10 5.94 19.24
C ARG A 288 13.24 5.07 17.99
N PHE A 289 13.01 3.78 18.16
CA PHE A 289 12.97 2.87 17.02
C PHE A 289 12.01 1.69 17.23
N VAL A 290 11.54 1.11 16.13
CA VAL A 290 10.83 -0.16 16.04
C VAL A 290 11.34 -0.91 14.82
N HIS A 291 11.91 -2.09 15.05
CA HIS A 291 12.46 -2.96 14.01
C HIS A 291 11.77 -4.31 14.07
N LEU A 292 11.20 -4.75 12.96
CA LEU A 292 10.47 -6.00 12.83
C LEU A 292 11.04 -6.81 11.67
N SER A 293 11.22 -8.10 11.88
CA SER A 293 11.58 -9.05 10.82
C SER A 293 10.62 -10.23 10.84
N VAL A 294 10.09 -10.57 9.68
CA VAL A 294 9.03 -11.54 9.52
C VAL A 294 9.34 -12.49 8.38
N LEU A 295 9.02 -13.76 8.57
CA LEU A 295 8.97 -14.76 7.52
C LEU A 295 7.54 -15.25 7.34
N GLU A 296 7.00 -15.07 6.16
CA GLU A 296 5.72 -15.62 5.76
C GLU A 296 5.95 -16.83 4.85
N SER A 297 5.31 -17.95 5.15
CA SER A 297 5.23 -19.11 4.26
C SER A 297 3.77 -19.42 3.96
N SER A 298 3.44 -19.61 2.70
CA SER A 298 2.06 -19.91 2.31
C SER A 298 1.99 -20.88 1.14
N LEU A 299 0.91 -21.65 1.11
CA LEU A 299 0.57 -22.55 0.03
C LEU A 299 -0.87 -22.26 -0.42
N ARG A 300 -1.06 -22.07 -1.71
CA ARG A 300 -2.39 -22.00 -2.32
C ARG A 300 -2.53 -23.17 -3.30
N ALA A 301 -3.63 -23.89 -3.19
CA ALA A 301 -4.02 -24.94 -4.12
C ALA A 301 -5.37 -24.58 -4.74
N ARG A 302 -5.49 -24.75 -6.03
CA ARG A 302 -6.73 -24.55 -6.79
C ARG A 302 -7.03 -25.80 -7.63
N LEU A 303 -8.26 -26.27 -7.57
CA LEU A 303 -8.77 -27.36 -8.39
C LEU A 303 -9.91 -26.84 -9.25
N LEU A 304 -9.86 -27.14 -10.52
CA LEU A 304 -10.89 -26.82 -11.50
C LEU A 304 -11.51 -28.10 -12.02
N TYR A 305 -12.82 -28.15 -12.04
CA TYR A 305 -13.59 -29.22 -12.68
C TYR A 305 -14.57 -28.61 -13.67
N GLN A 306 -14.56 -29.08 -14.90
CA GLN A 306 -15.50 -28.63 -15.92
C GLN A 306 -16.09 -29.83 -16.63
N LYS A 307 -17.40 -29.89 -16.62
CA LYS A 307 -18.15 -30.90 -17.37
C LYS A 307 -19.36 -30.24 -18.05
N ARG A 308 -19.37 -30.29 -19.39
CA ARG A 308 -20.36 -29.58 -20.19
C ARG A 308 -20.37 -28.09 -19.87
N LEU A 309 -21.48 -27.57 -19.36
CA LEU A 309 -21.68 -26.16 -19.02
C LEU A 309 -21.31 -25.82 -17.57
N LEU A 310 -21.20 -26.81 -16.68
CA LEU A 310 -20.89 -26.61 -15.28
C LEU A 310 -19.39 -26.52 -15.08
N ARG A 311 -18.93 -25.43 -14.45
CA ARG A 311 -17.56 -25.25 -13.97
C ARG A 311 -17.56 -25.10 -12.45
N LEU A 312 -16.78 -25.93 -11.77
CA LEU A 312 -16.57 -25.87 -10.34
C LEU A 312 -15.11 -25.49 -10.06
N THR A 313 -14.91 -24.59 -9.12
CA THR A 313 -13.59 -24.18 -8.64
C THR A 313 -13.54 -24.37 -7.12
N ALA A 314 -12.54 -25.11 -6.65
CA ALA A 314 -12.23 -25.20 -5.23
C ALA A 314 -10.83 -24.61 -5.02
N GLU A 315 -10.71 -23.68 -4.09
CA GLU A 315 -9.44 -23.09 -3.66
C GLU A 315 -9.26 -23.35 -2.17
N ALA A 316 -8.04 -23.76 -1.79
CA ALA A 316 -7.59 -23.81 -0.41
C ALA A 316 -6.29 -23.02 -0.28
N ASN A 317 -6.16 -22.25 0.78
CA ASN A 317 -4.93 -21.56 1.10
C ASN A 317 -4.61 -21.74 2.58
N GLY A 318 -3.34 -21.93 2.89
CA GLY A 318 -2.83 -21.98 4.24
C GLY A 318 -1.50 -21.26 4.32
N GLY A 319 -1.20 -20.66 5.46
CA GLY A 319 0.05 -19.95 5.65
C GLY A 319 0.39 -19.77 7.13
N TYR A 320 1.67 -19.52 7.36
CA TYR A 320 2.22 -19.19 8.65
C TYR A 320 3.06 -17.92 8.55
N TYR A 321 2.75 -16.98 9.42
CA TYR A 321 3.46 -15.73 9.60
C TYR A 321 4.29 -15.85 10.88
N ALA A 322 5.60 -15.95 10.72
CA ALA A 322 6.55 -16.07 11.81
C ALA A 322 7.22 -14.74 12.07
N ASN A 323 7.03 -14.17 13.25
CA ASN A 323 7.88 -13.10 13.71
C ASN A 323 9.27 -13.66 14.04
N LEU A 324 10.32 -13.19 13.37
CA LEU A 324 11.70 -13.61 13.60
C LEU A 324 12.41 -12.72 14.63
N SER A 325 12.14 -11.41 14.60
CA SER A 325 12.59 -10.46 15.60
C SER A 325 11.64 -9.26 15.69
N ALA A 326 11.46 -8.79 16.92
CA ALA A 326 10.73 -7.56 17.22
C ALA A 326 11.50 -6.79 18.29
N GLU A 327 12.21 -5.76 17.88
CA GLU A 327 13.03 -4.92 18.75
C GLU A 327 12.48 -3.51 18.73
N TYR A 328 12.29 -2.91 19.90
CA TYR A 328 11.90 -1.50 19.98
C TYR A 328 12.46 -0.82 21.21
N SER A 329 12.69 0.49 21.09
CA SER A 329 13.01 1.38 22.18
C SER A 329 12.25 2.68 22.00
N LEU A 330 11.51 3.09 23.02
CA LEU A 330 10.62 4.25 22.98
C LEU A 330 10.86 5.16 24.19
N PRO A 331 12.08 5.71 24.36
CA PRO A 331 12.43 6.54 25.50
C PRO A 331 11.50 7.76 25.60
N GLY A 332 11.08 8.09 26.84
CA GLY A 332 10.20 9.23 27.11
C GLY A 332 8.78 9.09 26.56
N LEU A 333 8.34 7.88 26.16
CA LEU A 333 6.95 7.64 25.78
C LEU A 333 6.05 7.73 27.02
N ASN A 334 5.08 8.64 26.98
CA ASN A 334 4.07 8.73 28.07
C ASN A 334 2.96 7.68 27.83
N THR A 335 3.09 6.53 28.49
CA THR A 335 2.17 5.40 28.35
C THR A 335 0.74 5.66 28.88
N ALA A 336 0.53 6.75 29.60
CA ALA A 336 -0.83 7.16 30.00
C ALA A 336 -1.62 7.79 28.85
N LYS A 337 -0.94 8.25 27.78
CA LYS A 337 -1.62 8.79 26.61
C LYS A 337 -2.22 7.66 25.75
N SER A 338 -3.45 7.86 25.27
CA SER A 338 -4.14 6.91 24.38
C SER A 338 -3.35 6.63 23.07
N SER A 339 -2.65 7.63 22.50
CA SER A 339 -1.80 7.43 21.33
C SER A 339 -0.63 6.46 21.59
N ALA A 340 -0.04 6.53 22.77
CA ALA A 340 1.03 5.63 23.17
C ALA A 340 0.53 4.21 23.41
N GLN A 341 -0.64 4.05 24.01
CA GLN A 341 -1.29 2.75 24.18
C GLN A 341 -1.63 2.10 22.84
N THR A 342 -2.18 2.88 21.91
CA THR A 342 -2.44 2.42 20.54
C THR A 342 -1.16 2.00 19.82
N LEU A 343 -0.07 2.78 19.96
CA LEU A 343 1.22 2.43 19.38
C LEU A 343 1.75 1.10 19.93
N LEU A 344 1.73 0.91 21.25
CA LEU A 344 2.18 -0.33 21.88
C LEU A 344 1.33 -1.52 21.45
N ALA A 345 0.01 -1.38 21.41
CA ALA A 345 -0.91 -2.42 20.95
C ALA A 345 -0.63 -2.78 19.48
N ASN A 346 -0.33 -1.81 18.63
CA ASN A 346 0.06 -2.06 17.24
C ASN A 346 1.41 -2.79 17.12
N ILE A 347 2.39 -2.44 17.96
CA ILE A 347 3.68 -3.15 17.99
C ILE A 347 3.47 -4.60 18.43
N ASP A 348 2.68 -4.83 19.48
CA ASP A 348 2.34 -6.18 19.96
C ASP A 348 1.63 -7.00 18.87
N TYR A 349 0.64 -6.42 18.21
CA TYR A 349 -0.06 -7.07 17.10
C TYR A 349 0.87 -7.41 15.92
N LEU A 350 1.74 -6.48 15.50
CA LEU A 350 2.68 -6.68 14.39
C LEU A 350 3.82 -7.64 14.74
N SER A 351 4.12 -7.81 16.03
CA SER A 351 5.14 -8.73 16.55
C SER A 351 4.60 -10.14 16.83
N ASP A 352 3.31 -10.36 16.69
CA ASP A 352 2.74 -11.69 16.90
C ASP A 352 2.93 -12.60 15.69
N SER A 353 3.03 -13.91 15.96
CA SER A 353 3.03 -14.94 14.92
C SER A 353 1.64 -15.56 14.81
N TYR A 354 1.19 -15.82 13.60
CA TYR A 354 -0.13 -16.37 13.38
C TYR A 354 -0.17 -17.35 12.20
N SER A 355 -1.16 -18.23 12.21
CA SER A 355 -1.51 -19.10 11.10
C SER A 355 -2.78 -18.59 10.44
N MET A 356 -2.88 -18.72 9.13
CA MET A 356 -4.12 -18.47 8.42
C MET A 356 -4.50 -19.66 7.53
N VAL A 357 -5.82 -19.88 7.43
CA VAL A 357 -6.40 -20.90 6.56
C VAL A 357 -7.61 -20.30 5.87
N GLY A 358 -7.80 -20.62 4.60
CA GLY A 358 -8.96 -20.19 3.83
C GLY A 358 -9.39 -21.24 2.83
N ILE A 359 -10.69 -21.28 2.58
CA ILE A 359 -11.32 -22.14 1.58
C ILE A 359 -12.32 -21.30 0.79
N ARG A 360 -12.32 -21.46 -0.53
CA ARG A 360 -13.30 -20.88 -1.43
C ARG A 360 -13.85 -21.95 -2.37
N LEU A 361 -15.14 -22.01 -2.48
CA LEU A 361 -15.84 -22.86 -3.44
C LEU A 361 -16.66 -21.96 -4.37
N GLN A 362 -16.59 -22.22 -5.68
CA GLN A 362 -17.33 -21.45 -6.68
C GLN A 362 -17.92 -22.42 -7.71
N GLY A 363 -19.18 -22.18 -8.08
CA GLY A 363 -19.86 -22.85 -9.17
C GLY A 363 -20.29 -21.83 -10.22
N ASP A 364 -19.98 -22.07 -11.49
CA ASP A 364 -20.37 -21.24 -12.63
C ASP A 364 -21.21 -22.07 -13.60
N TYR A 365 -22.34 -21.53 -14.01
CA TYR A 365 -23.25 -22.15 -14.97
C TYR A 365 -23.78 -21.09 -15.95
N PRO A 366 -23.55 -21.24 -17.27
CA PRO A 366 -24.12 -20.34 -18.26
C PRO A 366 -25.62 -20.62 -18.40
N ILE A 367 -26.47 -19.63 -18.14
CA ILE A 367 -27.91 -19.69 -18.28
C ILE A 367 -28.33 -19.41 -19.74
N MET A 368 -27.63 -18.43 -20.36
CA MET A 368 -27.84 -18.01 -21.75
C MET A 368 -26.52 -17.67 -22.39
N LYS A 369 -26.45 -17.50 -23.71
CA LYS A 369 -25.22 -17.13 -24.43
C LYS A 369 -24.48 -15.89 -23.87
N GLN A 370 -25.20 -15.02 -23.19
CA GLN A 370 -24.65 -13.74 -22.65
C GLN A 370 -24.67 -13.66 -21.12
N TYR A 371 -25.25 -14.65 -20.41
CA TYR A 371 -25.42 -14.59 -18.95
C TYR A 371 -24.89 -15.85 -18.27
N ASN A 372 -24.05 -15.65 -17.29
CA ASN A 372 -23.53 -16.70 -16.41
C ASN A 372 -24.06 -16.50 -14.98
N LEU A 373 -24.52 -17.57 -14.36
CA LEU A 373 -24.80 -17.60 -12.93
C LEU A 373 -23.55 -18.08 -12.23
N SER A 374 -23.04 -17.28 -11.28
CA SER A 374 -21.89 -17.62 -10.44
C SER A 374 -22.32 -17.57 -8.98
N LEU A 375 -22.09 -18.65 -8.26
CA LEU A 375 -22.27 -18.73 -6.82
C LEU A 375 -20.92 -19.05 -6.17
N SER A 376 -20.52 -18.26 -5.16
CA SER A 376 -19.29 -18.54 -4.41
C SER A 376 -19.52 -18.43 -2.90
N VAL A 377 -18.85 -19.32 -2.17
CA VAL A 377 -18.76 -19.29 -0.72
C VAL A 377 -17.29 -19.27 -0.34
N GLN A 378 -16.93 -18.34 0.56
CA GLN A 378 -15.57 -18.19 1.06
C GLN A 378 -15.59 -18.17 2.58
N TRP A 379 -14.64 -18.91 3.16
CA TRP A 379 -14.36 -18.88 4.59
C TRP A 379 -12.86 -18.65 4.80
N GLN A 380 -12.50 -17.83 5.80
CA GLN A 380 -11.13 -17.55 6.15
C GLN A 380 -11.03 -17.37 7.67
N ALA A 381 -9.96 -17.90 8.28
CA ALA A 381 -9.65 -17.73 9.69
C ALA A 381 -8.16 -17.46 9.88
N ALA A 382 -7.85 -16.67 10.92
CA ALA A 382 -6.49 -16.42 11.39
C ALA A 382 -6.41 -16.78 12.88
N TYR A 383 -5.34 -17.46 13.27
CA TYR A 383 -5.09 -17.92 14.64
C TYR A 383 -3.80 -17.31 15.14
N TYR A 384 -3.91 -16.37 16.08
CA TYR A 384 -2.79 -15.65 16.68
C TYR A 384 -2.25 -16.41 17.89
N LYS A 385 -0.93 -16.40 18.06
CA LYS A 385 -0.25 -17.16 19.10
C LYS A 385 -0.44 -16.52 20.49
N LYS A 386 -0.45 -15.18 20.58
CA LYS A 386 -0.55 -14.43 21.84
C LYS A 386 -2.01 -14.09 22.24
N CYS A 387 -2.93 -13.99 21.29
CA CYS A 387 -4.33 -13.67 21.56
C CYS A 387 -5.19 -14.88 21.97
N GLY A 388 -4.59 -16.03 22.18
CA GLY A 388 -5.25 -17.29 22.55
C GLY A 388 -5.19 -17.66 24.04
N THR A 389 -4.91 -16.67 24.92
CA THR A 389 -4.95 -16.85 26.39
C THR A 389 -5.99 -15.93 27.02
#